data_11f8fdc3e95cd84a5de4e3b89fd6122b
#
_entry.id   11f8fdc3e95cd84a5de4e3b89fd6122b
#
_cell.length_a   1.000
_cell.length_b   1.000
_cell.length_c   1.000
_cell.angle_alpha   90.00
_cell.angle_beta   90.00
_cell.angle_gamma   90.00
#
_symmetry.space_group_name_H-M   'P 1'
#
loop_
_entity.id
_entity.type
_entity.pdbx_description
1 polymer ?
#
loop_
_entity_poly.entity_id
_entity_poly.type
_entity_poly.pdbx_seq_one_letter_code
_entity_poly.pdbx_strand_id
1 'polypeptide(L)'
;MALNKPNKIQIIKYAPPPPDLPTLGQSDPSEVSFIGRTNYVASLEEKKFVFGIKRVDRRRHLYIIGKSGVGKSKLQELMVRQDIAYGHGVCIIDPHGEFIDDILEFIPEERIEDVCIIDPGDIDFPSSFNPLANV
;
A
#
# COMPACT_ATOMS: atom_id res chain seq x y z
N MET A 1 -16.67 -51.21 4.60
CA MET A 1 -17.53 -50.04 4.78
C MET A 1 -16.68 -48.81 4.65
N ALA A 2 -16.62 -48.18 3.47
CA ALA A 2 -15.74 -47.06 3.21
C ALA A 2 -16.41 -45.77 3.75
N LEU A 3 -15.79 -45.15 4.74
CA LEU A 3 -16.18 -43.85 5.25
C LEU A 3 -16.08 -42.80 4.14
N ASN A 4 -17.23 -42.33 3.71
CA ASN A 4 -17.38 -41.26 2.75
C ASN A 4 -16.75 -39.99 3.36
N LYS A 5 -15.56 -39.59 2.89
CA LYS A 5 -14.96 -38.31 3.27
C LYS A 5 -15.89 -37.20 2.84
N PRO A 6 -16.25 -36.26 3.74
CA PRO A 6 -17.11 -35.16 3.37
C PRO A 6 -16.49 -34.44 2.14
N ASN A 7 -17.32 -34.23 1.12
CA ASN A 7 -16.95 -33.41 -0.02
C ASN A 7 -16.36 -32.10 0.49
N LYS A 8 -15.05 -31.91 0.26
CA LYS A 8 -14.44 -30.60 0.44
C LYS A 8 -15.26 -29.64 -0.40
N ILE A 9 -15.97 -28.72 0.24
CA ILE A 9 -16.55 -27.57 -0.45
C ILE A 9 -15.40 -26.93 -1.21
N GLN A 10 -15.39 -27.10 -2.53
CA GLN A 10 -14.48 -26.37 -3.39
C GLN A 10 -14.93 -24.91 -3.35
N ILE A 11 -14.36 -24.14 -2.43
CA ILE A 11 -14.45 -22.71 -2.51
C ILE A 11 -13.79 -22.35 -3.84
N ILE A 12 -14.53 -21.73 -4.74
CA ILE A 12 -13.97 -21.17 -5.96
C ILE A 12 -12.99 -20.09 -5.50
N LYS A 13 -11.72 -20.46 -5.42
CA LYS A 13 -10.67 -19.59 -4.90
C LYS A 13 -10.22 -18.55 -5.93
N TYR A 14 -10.59 -18.72 -7.19
CA TYR A 14 -10.02 -18.00 -8.31
C TYR A 14 -11.12 -17.57 -9.26
N ALA A 15 -11.26 -16.27 -9.43
CA ALA A 15 -12.07 -15.68 -10.48
C ALA A 15 -11.13 -14.97 -11.48
N PRO A 16 -11.48 -14.92 -12.78
CA PRO A 16 -10.70 -14.14 -13.72
C PRO A 16 -10.66 -12.68 -13.26
N PRO A 17 -9.50 -12.01 -13.37
CA PRO A 17 -9.41 -10.60 -13.06
C PRO A 17 -10.31 -9.78 -14.01
N PRO A 18 -10.82 -8.61 -13.57
CA PRO A 18 -11.50 -7.69 -14.45
C PRO A 18 -10.62 -7.36 -15.67
N PRO A 19 -11.20 -7.20 -16.88
CA PRO A 19 -10.42 -6.92 -18.09
C PRO A 19 -9.71 -5.56 -18.07
N ASP A 20 -10.20 -4.63 -17.28
CA ASP A 20 -9.68 -3.27 -17.08
C ASP A 20 -8.76 -3.14 -15.86
N LEU A 21 -8.36 -4.26 -15.24
CA LEU A 21 -7.47 -4.28 -14.08
C LEU A 21 -6.12 -3.66 -14.45
N PRO A 22 -5.66 -2.59 -13.77
CA PRO A 22 -4.34 -2.01 -14.03
C PRO A 22 -3.24 -3.02 -13.70
N THR A 23 -2.43 -3.37 -14.69
CA THR A 23 -1.35 -4.34 -14.53
C THR A 23 0.00 -3.77 -14.91
N LEU A 24 1.05 -4.27 -14.25
CA LEU A 24 2.42 -3.93 -14.58
C LEU A 24 2.74 -4.39 -16.02
N GLY A 25 3.29 -3.48 -16.82
CA GLY A 25 3.58 -3.68 -18.23
C GLY A 25 2.47 -3.22 -19.20
N GLN A 26 1.25 -2.98 -18.69
CA GLN A 26 0.15 -2.40 -19.48
C GLN A 26 -0.25 -1.01 -18.99
N SER A 27 0.08 -0.67 -17.76
CA SER A 27 -0.23 0.62 -17.14
C SER A 27 1.05 1.37 -16.84
N ASP A 28 0.99 2.70 -16.89
CA ASP A 28 2.09 3.56 -16.44
C ASP A 28 2.31 3.38 -14.93
N PRO A 29 3.51 2.98 -14.49
CA PRO A 29 3.80 2.81 -13.08
C PRO A 29 3.65 4.09 -12.25
N SER A 30 3.81 5.27 -12.86
CA SER A 30 3.59 6.54 -12.17
C SER A 30 2.13 6.80 -11.83
N GLU A 31 1.20 6.19 -12.57
CA GLU A 31 -0.25 6.37 -12.44
C GLU A 31 -0.93 5.25 -11.62
N VAL A 32 -0.19 4.21 -11.24
CA VAL A 32 -0.75 3.04 -10.56
C VAL A 32 0.07 2.70 -9.33
N SER A 33 -0.60 2.46 -8.21
CA SER A 33 0.01 1.86 -7.03
C SER A 33 -0.18 0.36 -7.07
N PHE A 34 0.89 -0.38 -7.27
CA PHE A 34 0.85 -1.85 -7.33
C PHE A 34 0.74 -2.43 -5.93
N ILE A 35 -0.24 -3.32 -5.73
CA ILE A 35 -0.60 -3.83 -4.41
C ILE A 35 -0.55 -5.36 -4.29
N GLY A 36 -0.41 -6.07 -5.40
CA GLY A 36 -0.39 -7.53 -5.32
C GLY A 36 -0.21 -8.22 -6.66
N ARG A 37 -0.31 -9.54 -6.62
CA ARG A 37 -0.30 -10.40 -7.81
C ARG A 37 -1.59 -11.18 -7.89
N THR A 38 -2.08 -11.36 -9.11
CA THR A 38 -3.22 -12.24 -9.35
C THR A 38 -2.86 -13.67 -8.97
N ASN A 39 -3.81 -14.39 -8.41
CA ASN A 39 -3.68 -15.82 -8.15
C ASN A 39 -4.52 -16.66 -9.13
N TYR A 40 -5.17 -16.00 -10.09
CA TYR A 40 -5.91 -16.65 -11.15
C TYR A 40 -4.97 -17.15 -12.25
N VAL A 41 -5.17 -18.37 -12.67
CA VAL A 41 -4.42 -19.03 -13.73
C VAL A 41 -5.43 -19.51 -14.75
N ALA A 42 -5.48 -18.87 -15.92
CA ALA A 42 -6.43 -19.18 -16.98
C ALA A 42 -5.95 -20.32 -17.91
N SER A 43 -4.67 -20.63 -17.89
CA SER A 43 -4.05 -21.63 -18.78
C SER A 43 -2.84 -22.28 -18.12
N LEU A 44 -2.29 -23.33 -18.78
CA LEU A 44 -1.06 -24.00 -18.35
C LEU A 44 0.17 -23.07 -18.38
N GLU A 45 0.11 -21.96 -19.09
CA GLU A 45 1.07 -20.86 -18.99
C GLU A 45 0.67 -19.91 -17.86
N GLU A 46 1.14 -20.20 -16.67
CA GLU A 46 0.85 -19.46 -15.44
C GLU A 46 1.40 -18.04 -15.46
N LYS A 47 0.75 -17.11 -16.13
CA LYS A 47 1.08 -15.69 -16.02
C LYS A 47 0.31 -15.07 -14.87
N LYS A 48 1.00 -14.90 -13.74
CA LYS A 48 0.52 -14.07 -12.62
C LYS A 48 0.86 -12.61 -12.92
N PHE A 49 -0.17 -11.78 -13.01
CA PHE A 49 0.03 -10.34 -13.24
C PHE A 49 0.17 -9.60 -11.91
N VAL A 50 1.12 -8.70 -11.85
CA VAL A 50 1.17 -7.68 -10.80
C VAL A 50 0.08 -6.65 -11.13
N PHE A 51 -0.79 -6.36 -10.19
CA PHE A 51 -1.90 -5.44 -10.36
C PHE A 51 -1.91 -4.36 -9.30
N GLY A 52 -2.61 -3.28 -9.58
CA GLY A 52 -2.67 -2.14 -8.69
C GLY A 52 -3.99 -1.39 -8.74
N ILE A 53 -3.99 -0.25 -8.07
CA ILE A 53 -5.07 0.71 -8.02
C ILE A 53 -4.59 1.99 -8.70
N LYS A 54 -5.39 2.56 -9.60
CA LYS A 54 -5.07 3.85 -10.20
C LYS A 54 -4.99 4.93 -9.11
N ARG A 55 -4.00 5.81 -9.19
CA ARG A 55 -3.83 6.87 -8.19
C ARG A 55 -5.04 7.80 -8.11
N VAL A 56 -5.71 8.05 -9.23
CA VAL A 56 -6.93 8.85 -9.24
C VAL A 56 -8.06 8.22 -8.42
N ASP A 57 -8.13 6.89 -8.37
CA ASP A 57 -9.15 6.16 -7.59
C ASP A 57 -8.85 6.19 -6.09
N ARG A 58 -7.58 6.31 -5.71
CA ARG A 58 -7.16 6.46 -4.30
C ARG A 58 -7.64 7.76 -3.67
N ARG A 59 -7.96 8.78 -4.45
CA ARG A 59 -8.56 10.04 -3.96
C ARG A 59 -9.93 9.83 -3.31
N ARG A 60 -10.56 8.69 -3.54
CA ARG A 60 -11.84 8.30 -2.92
C ARG A 60 -11.68 7.57 -1.61
N HIS A 61 -10.48 7.60 -1.04
CA HIS A 61 -10.05 6.90 0.16
C HIS A 61 -9.84 5.40 -0.05
N LEU A 62 -8.98 4.81 0.78
CA LEU A 62 -8.72 3.40 0.85
C LEU A 62 -8.83 2.96 2.32
N TYR A 63 -9.62 1.96 2.58
CA TYR A 63 -9.76 1.39 3.91
C TYR A 63 -9.22 -0.04 3.94
N ILE A 64 -8.21 -0.29 4.78
CA ILE A 64 -7.54 -1.58 4.89
C ILE A 64 -7.92 -2.24 6.20
N ILE A 65 -8.61 -3.38 6.13
CA ILE A 65 -9.09 -4.13 7.28
C ILE A 65 -8.35 -5.47 7.35
N GLY A 66 -7.99 -5.86 8.55
CA GLY A 66 -7.39 -7.17 8.81
C GLY A 66 -6.97 -7.33 10.27
N LYS A 67 -6.77 -8.56 10.68
CA LYS A 67 -6.22 -8.87 12.01
C LYS A 67 -4.82 -8.31 12.18
N SER A 68 -4.34 -8.21 13.42
CA SER A 68 -2.92 -7.89 13.67
C SER A 68 -2.01 -8.93 13.01
N GLY A 69 -0.86 -8.50 12.50
CA GLY A 69 0.14 -9.37 11.89
C GLY A 69 -0.14 -9.84 10.45
N VAL A 70 -1.28 -9.46 9.83
CA VAL A 70 -1.59 -9.90 8.45
C VAL A 70 -0.96 -9.04 7.35
N GLY A 71 -0.14 -8.06 7.70
CA GLY A 71 0.60 -7.24 6.73
C GLY A 71 -0.08 -5.95 6.29
N LYS A 72 -1.05 -5.41 7.04
CA LYS A 72 -1.69 -4.12 6.69
C LYS A 72 -0.67 -2.98 6.57
N SER A 73 0.19 -2.83 7.57
CA SER A 73 1.24 -1.78 7.58
C SER A 73 2.24 -1.99 6.44
N LYS A 74 2.62 -3.22 6.13
CA LYS A 74 3.51 -3.52 5.01
C LYS A 74 2.88 -3.24 3.64
N LEU A 75 1.56 -3.36 3.51
CA LEU A 75 0.85 -2.92 2.32
C LEU A 75 0.84 -1.38 2.20
N GLN A 76 0.60 -0.68 3.30
CA GLN A 76 0.67 0.79 3.33
C GLN A 76 2.08 1.28 3.00
N GLU A 77 3.09 0.68 3.61
CA GLU A 77 4.51 0.95 3.35
C GLU A 77 4.84 0.77 1.86
N LEU A 78 4.43 -0.34 1.26
CA LEU A 78 4.61 -0.58 -0.17
C LEU A 78 3.99 0.52 -1.04
N MET A 79 2.80 1.00 -0.67
CA MET A 79 2.12 2.07 -1.41
C MET A 79 2.83 3.41 -1.23
N VAL A 80 3.23 3.75 -0.01
CA VAL A 80 3.95 4.99 0.32
C VAL A 80 5.31 5.04 -0.40
N ARG A 81 6.07 3.95 -0.37
CA ARG A 81 7.35 3.86 -1.08
C ARG A 81 7.21 4.11 -2.58
N GLN A 82 6.17 3.57 -3.20
CA GLN A 82 5.88 3.85 -4.60
C GLN A 82 5.54 5.32 -4.83
N ASP A 83 4.76 5.93 -3.95
CA ASP A 83 4.42 7.36 -4.04
C ASP A 83 5.69 8.22 -3.96
N ILE A 84 6.58 7.93 -3.02
CA ILE A 84 7.86 8.63 -2.86
C ILE A 84 8.74 8.44 -4.09
N ALA A 85 8.89 7.20 -4.57
CA ALA A 85 9.74 6.87 -5.71
C ALA A 85 9.30 7.55 -7.02
N TYR A 86 7.99 7.80 -7.17
CA TYR A 86 7.43 8.50 -8.33
C TYR A 86 7.24 10.02 -8.10
N GLY A 87 7.84 10.57 -7.05
CA GLY A 87 7.84 12.02 -6.81
C GLY A 87 6.53 12.58 -6.28
N HIS A 88 5.62 11.75 -5.81
CA HIS A 88 4.36 12.22 -5.23
C HIS A 88 4.55 12.69 -3.79
N GLY A 89 3.74 13.66 -3.37
CA GLY A 89 3.66 14.10 -1.98
C GLY A 89 2.94 13.07 -1.12
N VAL A 90 3.44 12.86 0.11
CA VAL A 90 2.88 11.94 1.09
C VAL A 90 2.77 12.63 2.43
N CYS A 91 1.68 12.37 3.15
CA CYS A 91 1.53 12.73 4.55
C CYS A 91 1.22 11.46 5.35
N ILE A 92 1.99 11.21 6.39
CA ILE A 92 1.84 10.05 7.27
C ILE A 92 1.49 10.54 8.67
N ILE A 93 0.47 9.92 9.26
CA ILE A 93 0.12 10.12 10.66
C ILE A 93 0.19 8.75 11.32
N ASP A 94 1.21 8.55 12.13
CA ASP A 94 1.45 7.29 12.83
C ASP A 94 1.54 7.54 14.34
N PRO A 95 0.55 7.08 15.12
CA PRO A 95 0.55 7.26 16.58
C PRO A 95 1.60 6.40 17.30
N HIS A 96 2.24 5.45 16.60
CA HIS A 96 3.23 4.54 17.18
C HIS A 96 4.67 4.84 16.78
N GLY A 97 4.89 5.53 15.66
CA GLY A 97 6.20 5.93 15.16
C GLY A 97 6.92 4.87 14.30
N GLU A 98 6.74 3.59 14.57
CA GLU A 98 7.44 2.49 13.87
C GLU A 98 7.30 2.52 12.34
N PHE A 99 6.14 2.93 11.86
CA PHE A 99 5.88 3.01 10.42
C PHE A 99 6.63 4.18 9.78
N ILE A 100 6.77 5.30 10.49
CA ILE A 100 7.53 6.47 10.02
C ILE A 100 9.00 6.11 9.92
N ASP A 101 9.57 5.45 10.93
CA ASP A 101 10.97 5.00 10.92
C ASP A 101 11.26 4.11 9.72
N ASP A 102 10.40 3.11 9.46
CA ASP A 102 10.49 2.22 8.29
C ASP A 102 10.49 3.01 6.95
N ILE A 103 9.73 4.10 6.86
CA ILE A 103 9.64 4.92 5.64
C ILE A 103 10.85 5.84 5.46
N LEU A 104 11.38 6.42 6.54
CA LEU A 104 12.52 7.32 6.48
C LEU A 104 13.76 6.67 5.85
N GLU A 105 13.94 5.37 6.06
CA GLU A 105 15.02 4.60 5.44
C GLU A 105 14.94 4.54 3.90
N PHE A 106 13.79 4.86 3.31
CA PHE A 106 13.54 4.80 1.86
C PHE A 106 13.44 6.15 1.17
N ILE A 107 13.67 7.23 1.91
CA ILE A 107 13.67 8.57 1.31
C ILE A 107 14.89 8.69 0.38
N PRO A 108 14.72 8.97 -0.91
CA PRO A 108 15.83 9.23 -1.81
C PRO A 108 16.62 10.46 -1.36
N GLU A 109 17.93 10.43 -1.57
CA GLU A 109 18.85 11.47 -1.10
C GLU A 109 18.47 12.86 -1.61
N GLU A 110 17.99 12.94 -2.86
CA GLU A 110 17.51 14.17 -3.49
C GLU A 110 16.20 14.72 -2.91
N ARG A 111 15.52 13.95 -2.06
CA ARG A 111 14.25 14.35 -1.43
C ARG A 111 14.33 14.53 0.08
N ILE A 112 15.51 14.40 0.66
CA ILE A 112 15.69 14.57 2.12
C ILE A 112 15.27 15.98 2.56
N GLU A 113 15.56 17.00 1.77
CA GLU A 113 15.19 18.39 2.09
C GLU A 113 13.67 18.64 2.02
N ASP A 114 12.91 17.77 1.37
CA ASP A 114 11.44 17.85 1.30
C ASP A 114 10.76 17.25 2.52
N VAL A 115 11.51 16.59 3.42
CA VAL A 115 10.95 15.85 4.56
C VAL A 115 10.70 16.80 5.72
N CYS A 116 9.47 16.80 6.23
CA CYS A 116 9.10 17.50 7.45
C CYS A 116 8.60 16.47 8.47
N ILE A 117 9.30 16.35 9.59
CA ILE A 117 8.91 15.47 10.70
C ILE A 117 8.36 16.33 11.82
N ILE A 118 7.19 15.96 12.32
CA ILE A 118 6.58 16.58 13.49
C ILE A 118 6.43 15.49 14.54
N ASP A 119 7.28 15.50 15.54
CA ASP A 119 7.20 14.61 16.70
C ASP A 119 6.79 15.41 17.93
N PRO A 120 5.56 15.25 18.42
CA PRO A 120 5.10 15.92 19.64
C PRO A 120 5.82 15.44 20.91
N GLY A 121 6.49 14.28 20.85
CA GLY A 121 7.26 13.73 21.96
C GLY A 121 8.71 14.21 22.03
N ASP A 122 9.20 14.88 20.99
CA ASP A 122 10.56 15.42 20.94
C ASP A 122 10.66 16.67 21.83
N ILE A 123 11.37 16.51 22.95
CA ILE A 123 11.58 17.58 23.93
C ILE A 123 12.72 18.52 23.49
N ASP A 124 13.68 18.01 22.75
CA ASP A 124 14.87 18.75 22.35
C ASP A 124 14.56 19.67 21.13
N PHE A 125 13.65 19.23 20.26
CA PHE A 125 13.19 19.98 19.09
C PHE A 125 11.66 20.10 19.06
N PRO A 126 11.06 20.82 20.03
CA PRO A 126 9.60 20.89 20.13
C PRO A 126 8.99 21.59 18.91
N SER A 127 8.11 20.89 18.22
CA SER A 127 7.32 21.46 17.13
C SER A 127 6.23 22.36 17.70
N SER A 128 6.20 23.64 17.30
CA SER A 128 5.09 24.52 17.64
C SER A 128 4.09 24.62 16.50
N PHE A 129 2.86 24.28 16.76
CA PHE A 129 1.75 24.47 15.84
C PHE A 129 0.69 25.33 16.51
N ASN A 130 0.48 26.55 15.99
CA ASN A 130 -0.59 27.41 16.44
C ASN A 130 -1.71 27.48 15.40
N PRO A 131 -2.81 26.72 15.58
CA PRO A 131 -3.92 26.73 14.63
C PRO A 131 -4.70 28.07 14.61
N LEU A 132 -4.41 28.95 15.56
CA LEU A 132 -5.02 30.28 15.70
C LEU A 132 -4.06 31.40 15.29
N ALA A 133 -2.86 31.08 14.82
CA ALA A 133 -2.00 32.10 14.24
C ALA A 133 -2.69 32.72 13.04
N ASN A 134 -2.81 34.03 13.04
CA ASN A 134 -3.47 34.76 11.95
C ASN A 134 -2.88 34.35 10.59
N VAL A 135 -3.75 33.89 9.73
CA VAL A 135 -3.49 33.69 8.32
C VAL A 135 -3.53 35.05 7.63
#